data_b13c268a8b2da22f95d91b3a1ff981c6
#
_entry.id   b13c268a8b2da22f95d91b3a1ff981c6
#
_cell.length_a   1.000
_cell.length_b   1.000
_cell.length_c   1.000
_cell.angle_alpha   90.00
_cell.angle_beta   90.00
_cell.angle_gamma   90.00
#
_symmetry.space_group_name_H-M   'P 1'
#
loop_
_entity.id
_entity.type
_entity.pdbx_description
1 polymer ?
#
loop_
_entity_poly.entity_id
_entity_poly.type
_entity_poly.pdbx_seq_one_letter_code
_entity_poly.pdbx_strand_id
1 'polypeptide(L)'
;MMRKSTRTAKHEVLRNFMETTIAQAAKEVFAERGYQYATLEEIAQRAGMSKATIYLYYRNKDDLFLHVVEELVNMVTAATAQEATTAKPPLEKLYGMVRGKVEFYEREREFFRIYLSEKQGLEVAPKTPHKKAIREMYLQGVQTLADVVQEGIDAGLLRSMDSYRLAFFLQEMISNILEQRILDHSDTAVAADVELLLSLFLDGARQR
;
A
#
# COMPACT_ATOMS: atom_id res chain seq x y z
N MET A 1 -13.87 -32.25 -25.16
CA MET A 1 -12.93 -31.11 -24.80
C MET A 1 -13.31 -30.37 -23.51
N MET A 2 -14.53 -30.48 -22.97
CA MET A 2 -15.03 -29.76 -21.76
C MET A 2 -14.46 -30.24 -20.40
N ARG A 3 -13.99 -31.46 -20.23
CA ARG A 3 -13.49 -31.99 -18.94
C ARG A 3 -12.14 -31.48 -18.47
N LYS A 4 -11.25 -30.97 -19.36
CA LYS A 4 -9.95 -30.39 -18.99
C LYS A 4 -10.10 -28.98 -18.38
N SER A 5 -11.03 -28.17 -18.89
CA SER A 5 -11.30 -26.79 -18.43
C SER A 5 -11.78 -26.76 -16.96
N THR A 6 -12.68 -27.64 -16.59
CA THR A 6 -13.27 -27.69 -15.23
C THR A 6 -12.25 -28.14 -14.17
N ARG A 7 -11.32 -29.01 -14.51
CA ARG A 7 -10.26 -29.48 -13.60
C ARG A 7 -9.24 -28.39 -13.34
N THR A 8 -8.85 -27.63 -14.37
CA THR A 8 -7.93 -26.50 -14.26
C THR A 8 -8.54 -25.39 -13.40
N ALA A 9 -9.80 -25.02 -13.65
CA ALA A 9 -10.50 -24.00 -12.86
C ALA A 9 -10.62 -24.42 -11.37
N LYS A 10 -10.90 -25.70 -11.08
CA LYS A 10 -10.96 -26.19 -9.69
C LYS A 10 -9.60 -26.12 -8.98
N HIS A 11 -8.51 -26.44 -9.68
CA HIS A 11 -7.16 -26.32 -9.12
C HIS A 11 -6.79 -24.86 -8.85
N GLU A 12 -7.16 -23.94 -9.73
CA GLU A 12 -6.91 -22.52 -9.60
C GLU A 12 -7.69 -21.92 -8.41
N VAL A 13 -8.96 -22.25 -8.27
CA VAL A 13 -9.76 -21.83 -7.12
C VAL A 13 -9.18 -22.34 -5.80
N LEU A 14 -8.77 -23.62 -5.74
CA LEU A 14 -8.16 -24.18 -4.54
C LEU A 14 -6.81 -23.50 -4.24
N ARG A 15 -5.99 -23.24 -5.26
CA ARG A 15 -4.72 -22.55 -5.11
C ARG A 15 -4.92 -21.14 -4.55
N ASN A 16 -5.82 -20.35 -5.14
CA ASN A 16 -6.13 -19.00 -4.68
C ASN A 16 -6.65 -19.01 -3.25
N PHE A 17 -7.53 -19.97 -2.88
CA PHE A 17 -8.00 -20.11 -1.50
C PHE A 17 -6.84 -20.36 -0.52
N MET A 18 -5.92 -21.26 -0.88
CA MET A 18 -4.76 -21.56 -0.04
C MET A 18 -3.81 -20.37 0.07
N GLU A 19 -3.51 -19.70 -1.03
CA GLU A 19 -2.68 -18.49 -1.05
C GLU A 19 -3.29 -17.38 -0.17
N THR A 20 -4.58 -17.11 -0.30
CA THR A 20 -5.30 -16.14 0.54
C THR A 20 -5.27 -16.52 2.03
N THR A 21 -5.46 -17.81 2.35
CA THR A 21 -5.43 -18.28 3.74
C THR A 21 -4.03 -18.12 4.36
N ILE A 22 -2.98 -18.44 3.60
CA ILE A 22 -1.59 -18.28 4.04
C ILE A 22 -1.24 -16.80 4.18
N ALA A 23 -1.62 -15.96 3.22
CA ALA A 23 -1.36 -14.53 3.24
C ALA A 23 -2.05 -13.86 4.45
N GLN A 24 -3.30 -14.23 4.76
CA GLN A 24 -4.00 -13.71 5.93
C GLN A 24 -3.31 -14.11 7.25
N ALA A 25 -2.93 -15.38 7.40
CA ALA A 25 -2.18 -15.85 8.57
C ALA A 25 -0.81 -15.17 8.69
N ALA A 26 -0.13 -14.95 7.57
CA ALA A 26 1.14 -14.24 7.52
C ALA A 26 1.00 -12.79 7.95
N LYS A 27 -0.03 -12.09 7.48
CA LYS A 27 -0.36 -10.73 7.86
C LYS A 27 -0.53 -10.61 9.38
N GLU A 28 -1.27 -11.51 10.01
CA GLU A 28 -1.49 -11.52 11.46
C GLU A 28 -0.18 -11.77 12.24
N VAL A 29 0.58 -12.80 11.84
CA VAL A 29 1.85 -13.13 12.52
C VAL A 29 2.88 -12.01 12.34
N PHE A 30 2.97 -11.42 11.16
CA PHE A 30 3.85 -10.26 10.93
C PHE A 30 3.41 -9.06 11.77
N ALA A 31 2.10 -8.81 11.93
CA ALA A 31 1.58 -7.74 12.77
C ALA A 31 1.92 -7.95 14.25
N GLU A 32 1.81 -9.17 14.76
CA GLU A 32 2.07 -9.49 16.16
C GLU A 32 3.57 -9.52 16.51
N ARG A 33 4.40 -10.09 15.63
CA ARG A 33 5.83 -10.39 15.89
C ARG A 33 6.80 -9.42 15.24
N GLY A 34 6.36 -8.68 14.22
CA GLY A 34 7.24 -7.99 13.30
C GLY A 34 7.86 -8.96 12.29
N TYR A 35 8.34 -8.41 11.17
CA TYR A 35 8.94 -9.21 10.10
C TYR A 35 10.14 -10.04 10.57
N GLN A 36 11.03 -9.46 11.40
CA GLN A 36 12.29 -10.10 11.81
C GLN A 36 12.06 -11.39 12.61
N TYR A 37 11.12 -11.38 13.54
CA TYR A 37 10.88 -12.46 14.48
C TYR A 37 9.82 -13.47 14.04
N ALA A 38 9.00 -13.13 13.05
CA ALA A 38 8.01 -14.04 12.50
C ALA A 38 8.69 -15.25 11.81
N THR A 39 8.09 -16.42 11.96
CA THR A 39 8.58 -17.68 11.36
C THR A 39 7.52 -18.32 10.48
N LEU A 40 7.94 -19.06 9.45
CA LEU A 40 7.02 -19.83 8.61
C LEU A 40 6.30 -20.95 9.38
N GLU A 41 6.86 -21.42 10.49
CA GLU A 41 6.23 -22.36 11.41
C GLU A 41 5.00 -21.75 12.09
N GLU A 42 5.14 -20.55 12.65
CA GLU A 42 4.04 -19.83 13.30
C GLU A 42 2.94 -19.49 12.30
N ILE A 43 3.33 -19.07 11.08
CA ILE A 43 2.38 -18.79 10.00
C ILE A 43 1.62 -20.07 9.60
N ALA A 44 2.33 -21.19 9.44
CA ALA A 44 1.71 -22.48 9.12
C ALA A 44 0.71 -22.91 10.21
N GLN A 45 1.09 -22.79 11.47
CA GLN A 45 0.25 -23.08 12.61
C GLN A 45 -1.02 -22.21 12.61
N ARG A 46 -0.85 -20.90 12.39
CA ARG A 46 -1.96 -19.93 12.31
C ARG A 46 -2.91 -20.23 11.14
N ALA A 47 -2.37 -20.64 10.00
CA ALA A 47 -3.12 -21.02 8.81
C ALA A 47 -3.79 -22.41 8.94
N GLY A 48 -3.54 -23.16 10.02
CA GLY A 48 -4.03 -24.55 10.16
C GLY A 48 -3.38 -25.53 9.17
N MET A 49 -2.14 -25.28 8.77
CA MET A 49 -1.41 -26.02 7.73
C MET A 49 -0.09 -26.54 8.23
N SER A 50 0.51 -27.48 7.48
CA SER A 50 1.90 -27.88 7.71
C SER A 50 2.87 -26.87 7.10
N LYS A 51 4.09 -26.74 7.67
CA LYS A 51 5.17 -25.94 7.08
C LYS A 51 5.49 -26.40 5.64
N ALA A 52 5.41 -27.71 5.37
CA ALA A 52 5.60 -28.24 4.03
C ALA A 52 4.55 -27.72 3.04
N THR A 53 3.31 -27.50 3.50
CA THR A 53 2.27 -26.89 2.69
C THR A 53 2.62 -25.45 2.31
N ILE A 54 3.17 -24.65 3.25
CA ILE A 54 3.60 -23.28 2.94
C ILE A 54 4.64 -23.27 1.83
N TYR A 55 5.62 -24.17 1.87
CA TYR A 55 6.68 -24.26 0.86
C TYR A 55 6.21 -24.67 -0.55
N LEU A 56 4.98 -25.18 -0.70
CA LEU A 56 4.38 -25.41 -2.02
C LEU A 56 3.97 -24.11 -2.71
N TYR A 57 3.77 -23.03 -1.95
CA TYR A 57 3.30 -21.72 -2.43
C TYR A 57 4.39 -20.65 -2.37
N TYR A 58 5.22 -20.65 -1.33
CA TYR A 58 6.22 -19.62 -1.06
C TYR A 58 7.58 -20.23 -0.75
N ARG A 59 8.61 -19.75 -1.42
CA ARG A 59 9.99 -20.29 -1.30
C ARG A 59 10.63 -19.99 0.05
N ASN A 60 10.31 -18.87 0.66
CA ASN A 60 10.86 -18.39 1.92
C ASN A 60 9.97 -17.31 2.54
N LYS A 61 10.37 -16.80 3.69
CA LYS A 61 9.64 -15.73 4.40
C LYS A 61 9.60 -14.41 3.61
N ASP A 62 10.67 -14.08 2.89
CA ASP A 62 10.74 -12.86 2.07
C ASP A 62 9.72 -12.90 0.94
N ASP A 63 9.59 -14.04 0.27
CA ASP A 63 8.65 -14.28 -0.83
C ASP A 63 7.19 -14.13 -0.35
N LEU A 64 6.86 -14.70 0.81
CA LEU A 64 5.54 -14.56 1.42
C LEU A 64 5.27 -13.12 1.89
N PHE A 65 6.25 -12.47 2.53
CA PHE A 65 6.10 -11.09 2.97
C PHE A 65 5.88 -10.15 1.80
N LEU A 66 6.68 -10.29 0.73
CA LEU A 66 6.51 -9.50 -0.49
C LEU A 66 5.12 -9.69 -1.09
N HIS A 67 4.63 -10.94 -1.17
CA HIS A 67 3.29 -11.23 -1.67
C HIS A 67 2.20 -10.50 -0.86
N VAL A 68 2.29 -10.53 0.47
CA VAL A 68 1.33 -9.81 1.34
C VAL A 68 1.41 -8.29 1.14
N VAL A 69 2.63 -7.74 1.00
CA VAL A 69 2.81 -6.31 0.70
C VAL A 69 2.22 -5.96 -0.67
N GLU A 70 2.50 -6.78 -1.69
CA GLU A 70 1.98 -6.59 -3.05
C GLU A 70 0.44 -6.57 -3.09
N GLU A 71 -0.23 -7.50 -2.40
CA GLU A 71 -1.69 -7.53 -2.31
C GLU A 71 -2.24 -6.21 -1.73
N LEU A 72 -1.68 -5.73 -0.63
CA LEU A 72 -2.14 -4.51 0.03
C LEU A 72 -1.83 -3.25 -0.79
N VAL A 73 -0.64 -3.18 -1.37
CA VAL A 73 -0.28 -2.06 -2.25
C VAL A 73 -1.17 -2.04 -3.50
N ASN A 74 -1.44 -3.21 -4.09
CA ASN A 74 -2.35 -3.30 -5.23
C ASN A 74 -3.77 -2.84 -4.89
N MET A 75 -4.29 -3.16 -3.70
CA MET A 75 -5.60 -2.70 -3.25
C MET A 75 -5.65 -1.16 -3.16
N VAL A 76 -4.67 -0.52 -2.50
CA VAL A 76 -4.65 0.94 -2.37
C VAL A 76 -4.36 1.61 -3.70
N THR A 77 -3.51 1.02 -4.53
CA THR A 77 -3.19 1.57 -5.86
C THR A 77 -4.40 1.50 -6.79
N ALA A 78 -5.15 0.40 -6.78
CA ALA A 78 -6.38 0.27 -7.57
C ALA A 78 -7.43 1.32 -7.14
N ALA A 79 -7.62 1.51 -5.85
CA ALA A 79 -8.56 2.52 -5.33
C ALA A 79 -8.13 3.94 -5.72
N THR A 80 -6.85 4.28 -5.60
CA THR A 80 -6.32 5.60 -5.99
C THR A 80 -6.32 5.82 -7.50
N ALA A 81 -6.00 4.79 -8.30
CA ALA A 81 -6.08 4.85 -9.75
C ALA A 81 -7.52 5.04 -10.23
N GLN A 82 -8.48 4.36 -9.60
CA GLN A 82 -9.90 4.57 -9.90
C GLN A 82 -10.31 6.02 -9.66
N GLU A 83 -9.92 6.62 -8.54
CA GLU A 83 -10.20 8.02 -8.24
C GLU A 83 -9.52 8.97 -9.25
N ALA A 84 -8.27 8.69 -9.62
CA ALA A 84 -7.53 9.48 -10.61
C ALA A 84 -8.21 9.52 -12.00
N THR A 85 -8.89 8.44 -12.39
CA THR A 85 -9.58 8.33 -13.69
C THR A 85 -11.01 8.86 -13.70
N THR A 86 -11.52 9.37 -12.56
CA THR A 86 -12.86 9.97 -12.52
C THR A 86 -12.93 11.25 -13.35
N ALA A 87 -14.15 11.65 -13.74
CA ALA A 87 -14.39 12.92 -14.43
C ALA A 87 -14.43 14.14 -13.48
N LYS A 88 -13.96 14.00 -12.25
CA LYS A 88 -13.90 15.07 -11.26
C LYS A 88 -12.79 16.10 -11.59
N PRO A 89 -12.92 17.34 -11.09
CA PRO A 89 -11.82 18.31 -11.12
C PRO A 89 -10.55 17.78 -10.43
N PRO A 90 -9.34 18.20 -10.88
CA PRO A 90 -8.08 17.67 -10.36
C PRO A 90 -7.92 17.75 -8.84
N LEU A 91 -8.35 18.85 -8.21
CA LEU A 91 -8.26 18.99 -6.75
C LEU A 91 -9.20 18.05 -6.00
N GLU A 92 -10.39 17.76 -6.56
CA GLU A 92 -11.29 16.76 -5.98
C GLU A 92 -10.75 15.34 -6.13
N LYS A 93 -10.08 15.03 -7.25
CA LYS A 93 -9.35 13.77 -7.42
C LYS A 93 -8.25 13.63 -6.35
N LEU A 94 -7.42 14.67 -6.16
CA LEU A 94 -6.38 14.65 -5.13
C LEU A 94 -6.96 14.41 -3.74
N TYR A 95 -8.08 15.10 -3.41
CA TYR A 95 -8.77 14.87 -2.14
C TYR A 95 -9.21 13.42 -1.98
N GLY A 96 -9.87 12.86 -2.99
CA GLY A 96 -10.34 11.47 -2.99
C GLY A 96 -9.19 10.46 -2.87
N MET A 97 -8.08 10.69 -3.58
CA MET A 97 -6.89 9.83 -3.52
C MET A 97 -6.22 9.85 -2.15
N VAL A 98 -6.04 11.04 -1.55
CA VAL A 98 -5.44 11.19 -0.22
C VAL A 98 -6.33 10.56 0.83
N ARG A 99 -7.63 10.87 0.80
CA ARG A 99 -8.61 10.31 1.72
C ARG A 99 -8.67 8.79 1.62
N GLY A 100 -8.79 8.26 0.42
CA GLY A 100 -8.82 6.81 0.17
C GLY A 100 -7.58 6.10 0.70
N LYS A 101 -6.40 6.70 0.53
CA LYS A 101 -5.16 6.18 1.12
C LYS A 101 -5.22 6.15 2.64
N VAL A 102 -5.54 7.27 3.29
CA VAL A 102 -5.56 7.35 4.77
C VAL A 102 -6.61 6.40 5.35
N GLU A 103 -7.81 6.31 4.77
CA GLU A 103 -8.85 5.36 5.19
C GLU A 103 -8.41 3.90 5.02
N PHE A 104 -7.73 3.58 3.93
CA PHE A 104 -7.20 2.24 3.69
C PHE A 104 -6.13 1.87 4.73
N TYR A 105 -5.19 2.75 4.97
CA TYR A 105 -4.13 2.55 5.96
C TYR A 105 -4.68 2.42 7.38
N GLU A 106 -5.72 3.18 7.73
CA GLU A 106 -6.38 3.07 9.02
C GLU A 106 -7.04 1.70 9.20
N ARG A 107 -7.69 1.18 8.18
CA ARG A 107 -8.30 -0.15 8.20
C ARG A 107 -7.27 -1.28 8.31
N GLU A 108 -6.11 -1.12 7.67
CA GLU A 108 -5.02 -2.09 7.64
C GLU A 108 -3.86 -1.73 8.59
N ARG A 109 -4.15 -0.95 9.63
CA ARG A 109 -3.21 -0.28 10.54
C ARG A 109 -2.09 -1.19 11.06
N GLU A 110 -2.46 -2.39 11.54
CA GLU A 110 -1.51 -3.33 12.13
C GLU A 110 -0.44 -3.79 11.13
N PHE A 111 -0.84 -4.05 9.90
CA PHE A 111 0.12 -4.43 8.86
C PHE A 111 0.97 -3.23 8.41
N PHE A 112 0.37 -2.04 8.30
CA PHE A 112 1.12 -0.85 7.90
C PHE A 112 2.21 -0.45 8.88
N ARG A 113 2.05 -0.76 10.16
CA ARG A 113 3.13 -0.59 11.14
C ARG A 113 4.40 -1.34 10.72
N ILE A 114 4.24 -2.55 10.21
CA ILE A 114 5.38 -3.37 9.73
C ILE A 114 5.92 -2.83 8.41
N TYR A 115 5.04 -2.52 7.48
CA TYR A 115 5.43 -1.91 6.20
C TYR A 115 6.23 -0.64 6.41
N LEU A 116 5.82 0.25 7.31
CA LEU A 116 6.54 1.48 7.65
C LEU A 116 7.89 1.20 8.29
N SER A 117 8.00 0.21 9.19
CA SER A 117 9.27 -0.16 9.80
C SER A 117 10.27 -0.71 8.77
N GLU A 118 9.81 -1.48 7.79
CA GLU A 118 10.63 -1.95 6.68
C GLU A 118 10.92 -0.83 5.65
N LYS A 119 9.99 0.12 5.45
CA LYS A 119 10.20 1.30 4.61
C LYS A 119 11.28 2.22 5.18
N GLN A 120 11.35 2.47 6.48
CA GLN A 120 12.40 3.28 7.11
C GLN A 120 13.82 2.71 6.88
N GLY A 121 13.91 1.41 6.65
CA GLY A 121 15.15 0.77 6.22
C GLY A 121 15.40 0.78 4.71
N LEU A 122 14.61 1.53 3.90
CA LEU A 122 14.86 1.69 2.46
C LEU A 122 16.06 2.60 2.24
N GLU A 123 17.22 2.01 2.22
CA GLU A 123 18.47 2.66 1.83
C GLU A 123 18.38 3.18 0.38
N VAL A 124 19.24 4.14 0.03
CA VAL A 124 19.40 4.62 -1.36
C VAL A 124 19.64 3.46 -2.35
N ALA A 125 20.25 2.37 -1.87
CA ALA A 125 20.41 1.11 -2.61
C ALA A 125 19.88 -0.06 -1.77
N PRO A 126 18.63 -0.50 -1.96
CA PRO A 126 18.06 -1.63 -1.21
C PRO A 126 18.83 -2.91 -1.49
N LYS A 127 19.32 -3.57 -0.41
CA LYS A 127 20.19 -4.74 -0.51
C LYS A 127 19.42 -6.05 -0.77
N THR A 128 18.12 -6.06 -0.57
CA THR A 128 17.30 -7.27 -0.71
C THR A 128 16.24 -7.10 -1.78
N PRO A 129 15.86 -8.18 -2.50
CA PRO A 129 14.85 -8.11 -3.56
C PRO A 129 13.51 -7.55 -3.08
N HIS A 130 13.04 -7.91 -1.88
CA HIS A 130 11.77 -7.41 -1.34
C HIS A 130 11.82 -5.89 -1.06
N LYS A 131 12.91 -5.35 -0.52
CA LYS A 131 13.06 -3.90 -0.32
C LYS A 131 13.07 -3.13 -1.65
N LYS A 132 13.66 -3.72 -2.69
CA LYS A 132 13.63 -3.13 -4.03
C LYS A 132 12.21 -3.08 -4.57
N ALA A 133 11.45 -4.17 -4.47
CA ALA A 133 10.07 -4.22 -4.92
C ALA A 133 9.16 -3.23 -4.15
N ILE A 134 9.28 -3.17 -2.82
CA ILE A 134 8.55 -2.18 -2.00
C ILE A 134 8.86 -0.74 -2.46
N ARG A 135 10.13 -0.45 -2.76
CA ARG A 135 10.52 0.88 -3.27
C ARG A 135 9.89 1.17 -4.63
N GLU A 136 9.90 0.22 -5.55
CA GLU A 136 9.30 0.36 -6.87
C GLU A 136 7.79 0.64 -6.77
N MET A 137 7.06 -0.09 -5.93
CA MET A 137 5.64 0.14 -5.66
C MET A 137 5.39 1.55 -5.07
N TYR A 138 6.23 1.97 -4.13
CA TYR A 138 6.16 3.33 -3.56
C TYR A 138 6.31 4.40 -4.65
N LEU A 139 7.33 4.28 -5.51
CA LEU A 139 7.57 5.24 -6.59
C LEU A 139 6.44 5.25 -7.64
N GLN A 140 5.83 4.09 -7.91
CA GLN A 140 4.66 4.02 -8.77
C GLN A 140 3.45 4.76 -8.17
N GLY A 141 3.24 4.64 -6.85
CA GLY A 141 2.20 5.41 -6.15
C GLY A 141 2.43 6.92 -6.21
N VAL A 142 3.70 7.36 -6.13
CA VAL A 142 4.08 8.78 -6.34
C VAL A 142 3.76 9.23 -7.76
N GLN A 143 4.06 8.40 -8.78
CA GLN A 143 3.77 8.72 -10.17
C GLN A 143 2.27 8.92 -10.42
N THR A 144 1.42 8.06 -9.87
CA THR A 144 -0.05 8.20 -9.98
C THR A 144 -0.55 9.53 -9.39
N LEU A 145 0.03 9.97 -8.28
CA LEU A 145 -0.25 11.30 -7.71
C LEU A 145 0.27 12.43 -8.62
N ALA A 146 1.46 12.26 -9.20
CA ALA A 146 2.09 13.25 -10.07
C ALA A 146 1.26 13.53 -11.32
N ASP A 147 0.64 12.52 -11.87
CA ASP A 147 -0.23 12.65 -13.05
C ASP A 147 -1.43 13.57 -12.75
N VAL A 148 -2.09 13.40 -11.58
CA VAL A 148 -3.20 14.26 -11.18
C VAL A 148 -2.74 15.65 -10.75
N VAL A 149 -1.57 15.78 -10.13
CA VAL A 149 -0.94 17.09 -9.86
C VAL A 149 -0.68 17.84 -11.16
N GLN A 150 -0.18 17.13 -12.21
CA GLN A 150 0.04 17.72 -13.53
C GLN A 150 -1.27 18.22 -14.15
N GLU A 151 -2.37 17.44 -14.07
CA GLU A 151 -3.70 17.92 -14.49
C GLU A 151 -4.07 19.23 -13.77
N GLY A 152 -3.80 19.34 -12.48
CA GLY A 152 -4.05 20.56 -11.70
C GLY A 152 -3.20 21.76 -12.14
N ILE A 153 -1.94 21.52 -12.54
CA ILE A 153 -1.05 22.55 -13.11
C ILE A 153 -1.55 23.00 -14.48
N ASP A 154 -1.90 22.05 -15.35
CA ASP A 154 -2.40 22.34 -16.70
C ASP A 154 -3.75 23.09 -16.69
N ALA A 155 -4.56 22.82 -15.67
CA ALA A 155 -5.80 23.57 -15.42
C ALA A 155 -5.59 24.96 -14.76
N GLY A 156 -4.35 25.36 -14.45
CA GLY A 156 -4.03 26.62 -13.78
C GLY A 156 -4.48 26.70 -12.31
N LEU A 157 -4.80 25.58 -11.68
CA LEU A 157 -5.22 25.50 -10.28
C LEU A 157 -4.02 25.39 -9.34
N LEU A 158 -2.93 24.81 -9.81
CA LEU A 158 -1.67 24.67 -9.08
C LEU A 158 -0.57 25.47 -9.79
N ARG A 159 0.42 25.91 -9.04
CA ARG A 159 1.58 26.63 -9.58
C ARG A 159 2.37 25.75 -10.52
N SER A 160 2.92 26.34 -11.59
CA SER A 160 3.83 25.68 -12.51
C SER A 160 5.12 25.28 -11.78
N MET A 161 5.17 24.04 -11.33
CA MET A 161 6.28 23.39 -10.62
C MET A 161 6.43 21.96 -11.13
N ASP A 162 7.52 21.30 -10.76
CA ASP A 162 7.72 19.89 -11.04
C ASP A 162 6.64 19.05 -10.34
N SER A 163 5.73 18.49 -11.14
CA SER A 163 4.57 17.71 -10.63
C SER A 163 4.98 16.48 -9.84
N TYR A 164 6.08 15.81 -10.24
CA TYR A 164 6.59 14.65 -9.53
C TYR A 164 7.14 15.04 -8.16
N ARG A 165 7.87 16.15 -8.04
CA ARG A 165 8.37 16.64 -6.75
C ARG A 165 7.24 17.05 -5.83
N LEU A 166 6.21 17.75 -6.35
CA LEU A 166 5.02 18.09 -5.56
C LEU A 166 4.31 16.82 -5.05
N ALA A 167 4.11 15.84 -5.93
CA ALA A 167 3.50 14.56 -5.57
C ALA A 167 4.35 13.79 -4.55
N PHE A 168 5.68 13.83 -4.67
CA PHE A 168 6.58 13.22 -3.71
C PHE A 168 6.43 13.86 -2.31
N PHE A 169 6.39 15.18 -2.22
CA PHE A 169 6.15 15.87 -0.95
C PHE A 169 4.77 15.53 -0.37
N LEU A 170 3.72 15.51 -1.21
CA LEU A 170 2.39 15.10 -0.78
C LEU A 170 2.38 13.67 -0.24
N GLN A 171 3.05 12.74 -0.92
CA GLN A 171 3.19 11.35 -0.47
C GLN A 171 3.94 11.24 0.87
N GLU A 172 4.99 12.03 1.09
CA GLU A 172 5.70 12.06 2.37
C GLU A 172 4.85 12.68 3.49
N MET A 173 4.05 13.72 3.20
CA MET A 173 3.09 14.25 4.17
C MET A 173 2.05 13.19 4.58
N ILE A 174 1.51 12.42 3.62
CA ILE A 174 0.63 11.29 3.91
C ILE A 174 1.34 10.27 4.81
N SER A 175 2.58 9.90 4.46
CA SER A 175 3.37 8.92 5.23
C SER A 175 3.60 9.38 6.67
N ASN A 176 3.92 10.66 6.88
CA ASN A 176 4.14 11.23 8.21
C ASN A 176 2.86 11.24 9.06
N ILE A 177 1.70 11.60 8.49
CA ILE A 177 0.42 11.52 9.22
C ILE A 177 0.11 10.08 9.63
N LEU A 178 0.31 9.12 8.72
CA LEU A 178 0.08 7.71 9.02
C LEU A 178 1.02 7.18 10.11
N GLU A 179 2.29 7.55 10.06
CA GLU A 179 3.27 7.19 11.08
C GLU A 179 2.88 7.77 12.44
N GLN A 180 2.50 9.04 12.50
CA GLN A 180 2.02 9.68 13.72
C GLN A 180 0.78 8.99 14.27
N ARG A 181 -0.22 8.68 13.44
CA ARG A 181 -1.42 7.95 13.87
C ARG A 181 -1.11 6.58 14.46
N ILE A 182 -0.11 5.88 13.92
CA ILE A 182 0.32 4.57 14.43
C ILE A 182 1.05 4.71 15.76
N LEU A 183 1.94 5.70 15.91
CA LEU A 183 2.75 5.90 17.11
C LEU A 183 1.93 6.46 18.28
N ASP A 184 1.09 7.43 18.03
CA ASP A 184 0.36 8.17 19.06
C ASP A 184 -1.00 7.54 19.40
N HIS A 185 -1.37 6.43 18.75
CA HIS A 185 -2.71 5.82 18.86
C HIS A 185 -3.82 6.88 18.71
N SER A 186 -3.64 7.78 17.73
CA SER A 186 -4.50 8.94 17.54
C SER A 186 -5.95 8.54 17.28
N ASP A 187 -6.87 9.10 18.08
CA ASP A 187 -8.32 8.99 17.88
C ASP A 187 -8.88 10.13 16.99
N THR A 188 -8.00 10.98 16.45
CA THR A 188 -8.40 12.05 15.53
C THR A 188 -9.14 11.46 14.34
N ALA A 189 -10.25 12.07 13.94
CA ALA A 189 -11.00 11.63 12.78
C ALA A 189 -10.13 11.71 11.51
N VAL A 190 -10.14 10.66 10.68
CA VAL A 190 -9.38 10.61 9.42
C VAL A 190 -9.64 11.84 8.55
N ALA A 191 -10.89 12.30 8.50
CA ALA A 191 -11.27 13.49 7.73
C ALA A 191 -10.50 14.75 8.18
N ALA A 192 -10.29 14.94 9.48
CA ALA A 192 -9.56 16.10 10.01
C ALA A 192 -8.08 16.10 9.59
N ASP A 193 -7.44 14.93 9.61
CA ASP A 193 -6.05 14.79 9.17
C ASP A 193 -5.92 15.01 7.66
N VAL A 194 -6.87 14.52 6.87
CA VAL A 194 -6.91 14.74 5.41
C VAL A 194 -7.10 16.22 5.08
N GLU A 195 -8.02 16.90 5.78
CA GLU A 195 -8.24 18.34 5.61
C GLU A 195 -7.01 19.17 5.98
N LEU A 196 -6.39 18.86 7.12
CA LEU A 196 -5.15 19.53 7.55
C LEU A 196 -4.04 19.35 6.52
N LEU A 197 -3.79 18.12 6.09
CA LEU A 197 -2.75 17.81 5.12
C LEU A 197 -2.97 18.55 3.81
N LEU A 198 -4.18 18.46 3.26
CA LEU A 198 -4.49 19.08 1.97
C LEU A 198 -4.52 20.61 2.06
N SER A 199 -4.98 21.21 3.17
CA SER A 199 -4.90 22.66 3.34
C SER A 199 -3.44 23.14 3.31
N LEU A 200 -2.55 22.48 4.08
CA LEU A 200 -1.12 22.83 4.10
C LEU A 200 -0.46 22.66 2.72
N PHE A 201 -0.75 21.56 2.04
CA PHE A 201 -0.22 21.30 0.71
C PHE A 201 -0.73 22.33 -0.33
N LEU A 202 -2.04 22.54 -0.36
CA LEU A 202 -2.67 23.43 -1.34
C LEU A 202 -2.34 24.89 -1.09
N ASP A 203 -2.26 25.36 0.16
CA ASP A 203 -1.86 26.73 0.47
C ASP A 203 -0.45 27.05 -0.03
N GLY A 204 0.44 26.04 -0.06
CA GLY A 204 1.75 26.14 -0.66
C GLY A 204 1.80 25.99 -2.19
N ALA A 205 0.92 25.21 -2.77
CA ALA A 205 0.95 24.82 -4.19
C ALA A 205 -0.08 25.53 -5.09
N ARG A 206 -1.12 26.17 -4.51
CA ARG A 206 -2.18 26.82 -5.26
C ARG A 206 -1.64 28.04 -6.02
N GLN A 207 -2.13 28.23 -7.24
CA GLN A 207 -1.92 29.46 -8.00
C GLN A 207 -2.61 30.63 -7.26
N ARG A 208 -1.89 31.73 -7.05
CA ARG A 208 -2.40 32.97 -6.44
C ARG A 208 -2.96 33.91 -7.48
#